data_0b7a6760784cb2c48f97e1cbcc5825c2
#
_entry.id   0b7a6760784cb2c48f97e1cbcc5825c2
#
_cell.length_a   1.000
_cell.length_b   1.000
_cell.length_c   1.000
_cell.angle_alpha   90.00
_cell.angle_beta   90.00
_cell.angle_gamma   90.00
#
_symmetry.space_group_name_H-M   'P 1'
#
loop_
_entity.id
_entity.type
_entity.pdbx_description
1 polymer ?
#
loop_
_entity_poly.entity_id
_entity_poly.type
_entity_poly.pdbx_seq_one_letter_code
_entity_poly.pdbx_strand_id
1 'polypeptide(L)'
;MKAHGVKLKGETYICLLNALAATGRTDQVYAIVRDMTAAGLGLNKFCYAGLITAFKNKTPASEDTPAKILEFVQQSKGWRYVERVANDSAENIMMNVSDEELYNLPTAEFAHRRGFIFKQLTIYHVAIHACADLGSKETLEALLDMFTKENFNYDAFIVMQAVRCYLRCGDIDSAVKMFEEFSSSKPTPAELYVTLAEGAMIGYTPRGMEVAQATLEKMTERKFFLNPKMGTDLLLAASGEKTGGYTTANYIWDMLQTRNIIPAFPAVEAYYKGLKEREIPSDDPRLVNVARVLDNLQIRLGPRRNFQ
;
A
#
# COMPACT_ATOMS: atom_id res chain seq x y z
N MET A 1 -15.75 30.37 8.37
CA MET A 1 -14.78 31.16 7.56
C MET A 1 -15.46 31.98 6.48
N LYS A 2 -16.17 31.37 5.51
CA LYS A 2 -16.87 32.16 4.45
C LYS A 2 -17.90 33.17 5.00
N ALA A 3 -18.66 32.79 6.01
CA ALA A 3 -19.61 33.71 6.67
C ALA A 3 -18.96 34.99 7.24
N HIS A 4 -17.67 35.01 7.42
CA HIS A 4 -16.87 36.15 7.89
C HIS A 4 -16.02 36.77 6.78
N GLY A 5 -16.33 36.51 5.50
CA GLY A 5 -15.65 37.12 4.36
C GLY A 5 -14.22 36.61 4.09
N VAL A 6 -13.79 35.53 4.76
CA VAL A 6 -12.46 34.98 4.57
C VAL A 6 -12.43 34.18 3.27
N LYS A 7 -11.59 34.56 2.32
CA LYS A 7 -11.33 33.79 1.10
C LYS A 7 -10.43 32.61 1.45
N LEU A 8 -10.90 31.40 1.15
CA LEU A 8 -10.11 30.18 1.33
C LEU A 8 -9.06 30.06 0.20
N LYS A 9 -7.83 29.68 0.57
CA LYS A 9 -6.77 29.37 -0.39
C LYS A 9 -6.94 27.95 -0.93
N GLY A 10 -6.32 27.65 -2.08
CA GLY A 10 -6.33 26.30 -2.68
C GLY A 10 -5.85 25.20 -1.74
N GLU A 11 -4.77 25.45 -1.00
CA GLU A 11 -4.22 24.57 0.02
C GLU A 11 -5.26 24.18 1.08
N THR A 12 -6.05 25.17 1.57
CA THR A 12 -7.11 24.90 2.55
C THR A 12 -8.18 23.96 2.00
N TYR A 13 -8.56 24.15 0.72
CA TYR A 13 -9.51 23.25 0.06
C TYR A 13 -8.97 21.83 -0.05
N ILE A 14 -7.67 21.66 -0.38
CA ILE A 14 -7.04 20.35 -0.49
C ILE A 14 -6.95 19.67 0.88
N CYS A 15 -6.54 20.38 1.93
CA CYS A 15 -6.50 19.83 3.28
C CYS A 15 -7.89 19.33 3.73
N LEU A 16 -8.95 20.14 3.51
CA LEU A 16 -10.32 19.74 3.83
C LEU A 16 -10.77 18.53 3.00
N LEU A 17 -10.47 18.54 1.70
CA LEU A 17 -10.81 17.46 0.79
C LEU A 17 -10.13 16.16 1.22
N ASN A 18 -8.84 16.19 1.55
CA ASN A 18 -8.10 15.02 2.00
C ASN A 18 -8.62 14.46 3.33
N ALA A 19 -8.94 15.32 4.29
CA ALA A 19 -9.52 14.90 5.57
C ALA A 19 -10.87 14.21 5.38
N LEU A 20 -11.73 14.73 4.52
CA LEU A 20 -13.04 14.15 4.19
C LEU A 20 -12.90 12.87 3.37
N ALA A 21 -11.94 12.82 2.44
CA ALA A 21 -11.63 11.66 1.63
C ALA A 21 -11.12 10.49 2.48
N ALA A 22 -10.28 10.76 3.48
CA ALA A 22 -9.76 9.74 4.40
C ALA A 22 -10.90 9.03 5.17
N THR A 23 -12.00 9.73 5.42
CA THR A 23 -13.18 9.19 6.12
C THR A 23 -14.29 8.69 5.18
N GLY A 24 -14.07 8.69 3.86
CA GLY A 24 -15.03 8.21 2.86
C GLY A 24 -16.28 9.07 2.68
N ARG A 25 -16.23 10.34 3.08
CA ARG A 25 -17.37 11.28 3.03
C ARG A 25 -17.56 11.89 1.64
N THR A 26 -17.97 11.08 0.69
CA THR A 26 -18.06 11.44 -0.74
C THR A 26 -18.88 12.69 -1.01
N ASP A 27 -20.07 12.84 -0.35
CA ASP A 27 -20.95 13.99 -0.58
C ASP A 27 -20.31 15.32 -0.14
N GLN A 28 -19.59 15.28 0.97
CA GLN A 28 -18.85 16.44 1.47
C GLN A 28 -17.63 16.77 0.60
N VAL A 29 -16.93 15.74 0.08
CA VAL A 29 -15.85 15.93 -0.89
C VAL A 29 -16.37 16.62 -2.15
N TYR A 30 -17.51 16.17 -2.70
CA TYR A 30 -18.14 16.86 -3.83
C TYR A 30 -18.55 18.30 -3.51
N ALA A 31 -19.02 18.56 -2.29
CA ALA A 31 -19.37 19.93 -1.86
C ALA A 31 -18.12 20.81 -1.84
N ILE A 32 -16.99 20.32 -1.33
CA ILE A 32 -15.71 21.04 -1.35
C ILE A 32 -15.23 21.30 -2.77
N VAL A 33 -15.30 20.29 -3.66
CA VAL A 33 -14.93 20.43 -5.07
C VAL A 33 -15.78 21.49 -5.77
N ARG A 34 -17.10 21.49 -5.58
CA ARG A 34 -18.02 22.52 -6.14
C ARG A 34 -17.72 23.91 -5.62
N ASP A 35 -17.47 24.01 -4.32
CA ASP A 35 -17.15 25.27 -3.67
C ASP A 35 -15.83 25.86 -4.15
N MET A 36 -14.82 25.01 -4.33
CA MET A 36 -13.53 25.35 -4.91
C MET A 36 -13.68 25.88 -6.35
N THR A 37 -14.45 25.17 -7.18
CA THR A 37 -14.74 25.58 -8.55
C THR A 37 -15.50 26.92 -8.60
N ALA A 38 -16.50 27.11 -7.73
CA ALA A 38 -17.25 28.36 -7.62
C ALA A 38 -16.38 29.55 -7.15
N ALA A 39 -15.29 29.27 -6.43
CA ALA A 39 -14.29 30.26 -6.05
C ALA A 39 -13.29 30.59 -7.19
N GLY A 40 -13.46 30.00 -8.39
CA GLY A 40 -12.61 30.24 -9.56
C GLY A 40 -11.33 29.37 -9.56
N LEU A 41 -11.22 28.40 -8.65
CA LEU A 41 -10.09 27.48 -8.60
C LEU A 41 -10.39 26.26 -9.48
N GLY A 42 -9.48 25.91 -10.39
CA GLY A 42 -9.62 24.74 -11.26
C GLY A 42 -9.39 23.42 -10.49
N LEU A 43 -9.99 22.35 -10.99
CA LEU A 43 -9.69 21.00 -10.50
C LEU A 43 -8.30 20.59 -10.98
N ASN A 44 -7.58 19.92 -10.11
CA ASN A 44 -6.25 19.40 -10.41
C ASN A 44 -6.09 17.94 -9.96
N LYS A 45 -4.89 17.39 -10.17
CA LYS A 45 -4.57 15.99 -9.79
C LYS A 45 -4.89 15.65 -8.33
N PHE A 46 -4.71 16.58 -7.40
CA PHE A 46 -4.97 16.34 -5.98
C PHE A 46 -6.47 16.26 -5.68
N CYS A 47 -7.28 17.03 -6.39
CA CYS A 47 -8.75 16.93 -6.29
C CYS A 47 -9.23 15.56 -6.76
N TYR A 48 -8.74 15.11 -7.91
CA TYR A 48 -9.09 13.78 -8.43
C TYR A 48 -8.57 12.65 -7.54
N ALA A 49 -7.34 12.76 -7.02
CA ALA A 49 -6.80 11.82 -6.05
C ALA A 49 -7.65 11.74 -4.79
N GLY A 50 -8.11 12.89 -4.29
CA GLY A 50 -9.04 12.96 -3.17
C GLY A 50 -10.40 12.32 -3.46
N LEU A 51 -10.97 12.57 -4.64
CA LEU A 51 -12.22 11.90 -5.07
C LEU A 51 -12.05 10.37 -5.11
N ILE A 52 -10.99 9.86 -5.73
CA ILE A 52 -10.69 8.42 -5.77
C ILE A 52 -10.57 7.85 -4.36
N THR A 53 -9.84 8.54 -3.49
CA THR A 53 -9.66 8.14 -2.09
C THR A 53 -10.99 8.13 -1.33
N ALA A 54 -11.85 9.13 -1.54
CA ALA A 54 -13.16 9.19 -0.89
C ALA A 54 -14.04 8.02 -1.29
N PHE A 55 -14.10 7.69 -2.58
CA PHE A 55 -14.86 6.54 -3.07
C PHE A 55 -14.29 5.21 -2.56
N LYS A 56 -12.97 5.06 -2.55
CA LYS A 56 -12.31 3.88 -1.99
C LYS A 56 -12.67 3.65 -0.51
N ASN A 57 -12.71 4.72 0.29
CA ASN A 57 -12.93 4.65 1.73
C ASN A 57 -14.42 4.75 2.11
N LYS A 58 -15.33 4.89 1.14
CA LYS A 58 -16.76 4.98 1.41
C LYS A 58 -17.28 3.74 2.11
N THR A 59 -18.03 3.94 3.18
CA THR A 59 -18.66 2.86 3.94
C THR A 59 -20.18 3.12 4.04
N PRO A 60 -21.03 2.17 3.61
CA PRO A 60 -20.68 0.92 2.93
C PRO A 60 -20.04 1.16 1.55
N ALA A 61 -19.21 0.19 1.12
CA ALA A 61 -18.60 0.24 -0.22
C ALA A 61 -19.69 0.27 -1.30
N SER A 62 -19.47 1.08 -2.34
CA SER A 62 -20.40 1.19 -3.46
C SER A 62 -19.93 0.32 -4.62
N GLU A 63 -20.84 -0.41 -5.26
CA GLU A 63 -20.52 -1.28 -6.39
C GLU A 63 -19.99 -0.51 -7.60
N ASP A 64 -20.33 0.78 -7.73
CA ASP A 64 -19.86 1.65 -8.80
C ASP A 64 -18.47 2.25 -8.55
N THR A 65 -17.85 1.99 -7.40
CA THR A 65 -16.54 2.52 -7.04
C THR A 65 -15.46 2.25 -8.09
N PRO A 66 -15.32 1.03 -8.65
CA PRO A 66 -14.35 0.75 -9.71
C PRO A 66 -14.55 1.60 -10.97
N ALA A 67 -15.81 1.77 -11.39
CA ALA A 67 -16.16 2.60 -12.54
C ALA A 67 -15.86 4.08 -12.30
N LYS A 68 -16.12 4.57 -11.08
CA LYS A 68 -15.80 5.95 -10.68
C LYS A 68 -14.30 6.20 -10.65
N ILE A 69 -13.49 5.26 -10.23
CA ILE A 69 -12.02 5.38 -10.29
C ILE A 69 -11.55 5.61 -11.72
N LEU A 70 -12.03 4.80 -12.67
CA LEU A 70 -11.70 4.97 -14.10
C LEU A 70 -12.17 6.32 -14.65
N GLU A 71 -13.39 6.71 -14.32
CA GLU A 71 -13.96 8.01 -14.72
C GLU A 71 -13.08 9.16 -14.24
N PHE A 72 -12.67 9.19 -12.97
CA PHE A 72 -11.83 10.24 -12.42
C PHE A 72 -10.44 10.28 -13.04
N VAL A 73 -9.83 9.13 -13.32
CA VAL A 73 -8.55 9.08 -14.05
C VAL A 73 -8.71 9.65 -15.46
N GLN A 74 -9.80 9.32 -16.16
CA GLN A 74 -10.06 9.88 -17.51
C GLN A 74 -10.30 11.40 -17.46
N GLN A 75 -11.12 11.87 -16.51
CA GLN A 75 -11.40 13.30 -16.34
C GLN A 75 -10.13 14.10 -16.00
N SER A 76 -9.22 13.50 -15.23
CA SER A 76 -7.97 14.16 -14.85
C SER A 76 -7.04 14.45 -16.03
N LYS A 77 -7.24 13.81 -17.17
CA LYS A 77 -6.42 14.02 -18.38
C LYS A 77 -6.60 15.41 -18.98
N GLY A 78 -7.78 16.01 -18.83
CA GLY A 78 -8.07 17.38 -19.27
C GLY A 78 -7.30 18.44 -18.47
N TRP A 79 -6.85 18.11 -17.29
CA TRP A 79 -6.04 18.96 -16.44
C TRP A 79 -4.71 19.43 -17.08
N ARG A 80 -4.08 18.67 -17.97
CA ARG A 80 -2.89 19.09 -18.70
C ARG A 80 -3.08 20.38 -19.52
N TYR A 81 -4.31 20.69 -19.94
CA TYR A 81 -4.64 21.90 -20.68
C TYR A 81 -4.82 23.11 -19.76
N VAL A 82 -5.36 22.92 -18.58
CA VAL A 82 -5.55 23.96 -17.57
C VAL A 82 -4.20 24.45 -17.02
N GLU A 83 -3.24 23.55 -16.88
CA GLU A 83 -1.87 23.85 -16.42
C GLU A 83 -1.11 24.82 -17.34
N ARG A 84 -1.44 24.83 -18.64
CA ARG A 84 -0.74 25.67 -19.65
C ARG A 84 -1.36 27.06 -19.86
N VAL A 85 -2.59 27.26 -19.42
CA VAL A 85 -3.37 28.47 -19.71
C VAL A 85 -3.48 29.41 -18.51
N ALA A 86 -3.36 28.88 -17.30
CA ALA A 86 -3.49 29.66 -16.08
C ALA A 86 -2.11 30.09 -15.55
N ASN A 87 -1.61 31.23 -16.02
CA ASN A 87 -0.35 31.77 -15.52
C ASN A 87 -0.42 32.31 -14.09
N ASP A 88 -1.62 32.32 -13.47
CA ASP A 88 -1.72 32.97 -12.17
C ASP A 88 -2.79 32.42 -11.27
N SER A 89 -2.65 31.79 -10.30
CA SER A 89 -3.42 31.63 -9.09
C SER A 89 -3.68 30.20 -8.60
N ALA A 90 -4.46 29.42 -9.32
CA ALA A 90 -4.85 28.10 -8.83
C ALA A 90 -3.74 27.07 -9.00
N GLU A 91 -3.04 27.15 -10.12
CA GLU A 91 -1.97 26.25 -10.49
C GLU A 91 -0.72 26.44 -9.63
N ASN A 92 -0.29 27.70 -9.44
CA ASN A 92 0.84 28.03 -8.59
C ASN A 92 0.58 27.68 -7.12
N ILE A 93 -0.64 27.88 -6.64
CA ILE A 93 -1.05 27.54 -5.27
C ILE A 93 -1.02 26.01 -5.09
N MET A 94 -1.43 25.25 -6.10
CA MET A 94 -1.55 23.80 -6.04
C MET A 94 -0.23 23.07 -6.38
N MET A 95 0.66 23.70 -7.15
CA MET A 95 2.01 23.19 -7.40
C MET A 95 2.95 23.40 -6.20
N ASN A 96 2.62 24.36 -5.34
CA ASN A 96 3.34 24.65 -4.10
C ASN A 96 2.82 23.84 -2.89
N VAL A 97 1.93 22.88 -3.09
CA VAL A 97 1.56 21.91 -2.03
C VAL A 97 2.85 21.18 -1.63
N SER A 98 3.23 21.32 -0.38
CA SER A 98 4.46 20.74 0.14
C SER A 98 4.41 19.20 0.09
N ASP A 99 5.59 18.59 0.03
CA ASP A 99 5.67 17.12 0.09
C ASP A 99 5.00 16.56 1.36
N GLU A 100 4.99 17.33 2.47
CA GLU A 100 4.31 17.00 3.73
C GLU A 100 2.78 16.92 3.57
N GLU A 101 2.17 17.77 2.75
CA GLU A 101 0.72 17.71 2.49
C GLU A 101 0.34 16.53 1.60
N LEU A 102 1.23 16.09 0.71
CA LEU A 102 1.09 14.84 -0.03
C LEU A 102 1.18 13.61 0.89
N TYR A 103 1.90 13.71 2.01
CA TYR A 103 2.01 12.62 2.99
C TYR A 103 0.71 12.36 3.78
N ASN A 104 -0.21 13.31 3.82
CA ASN A 104 -1.52 13.16 4.46
C ASN A 104 -2.59 12.48 3.58
N LEU A 105 -2.25 12.14 2.33
CA LEU A 105 -3.08 11.21 1.55
C LEU A 105 -2.99 9.80 2.17
N PRO A 106 -4.03 8.97 2.09
CA PRO A 106 -3.98 7.57 2.56
C PRO A 106 -2.89 6.73 1.90
N THR A 107 -2.37 7.17 0.75
CA THR A 107 -1.18 6.62 0.09
C THR A 107 0.13 7.05 0.78
N ALA A 108 0.08 7.96 1.75
CA ALA A 108 1.26 8.51 2.40
C ALA A 108 2.08 7.48 3.18
N GLU A 109 1.47 6.40 3.67
CA GLU A 109 2.25 5.29 4.26
C GLU A 109 3.30 4.74 3.30
N PHE A 110 3.03 4.80 1.99
CA PHE A 110 3.95 4.39 0.94
C PHE A 110 4.81 5.54 0.41
N ALA A 111 4.37 6.78 0.60
CA ALA A 111 5.05 7.99 0.15
C ALA A 111 6.27 8.37 1.01
N HIS A 112 6.41 7.82 2.22
CA HIS A 112 7.57 8.06 3.10
C HIS A 112 8.92 7.62 2.50
N ARG A 113 8.89 6.94 1.37
CA ARG A 113 10.09 6.48 0.67
C ARG A 113 10.40 7.43 -0.47
N ARG A 114 11.30 8.39 -0.22
CA ARG A 114 11.83 9.30 -1.22
C ARG A 114 12.23 8.53 -2.47
N GLY A 115 11.65 8.86 -3.63
CA GLY A 115 11.99 8.28 -4.93
C GLY A 115 10.95 7.35 -5.55
N PHE A 116 9.87 6.98 -4.85
CA PHE A 116 8.83 6.10 -5.40
C PHE A 116 7.71 6.83 -6.13
N ILE A 117 7.40 8.08 -5.75
CA ILE A 117 6.26 8.80 -6.29
C ILE A 117 6.71 9.94 -7.18
N PHE A 118 6.49 9.81 -8.49
CA PHE A 118 6.59 10.90 -9.43
C PHE A 118 5.31 11.75 -9.38
N LYS A 119 5.44 13.05 -9.14
CA LYS A 119 4.28 13.98 -9.06
C LYS A 119 3.35 13.89 -10.28
N GLN A 120 3.89 13.61 -11.47
CA GLN A 120 3.12 13.44 -12.71
C GLN A 120 2.21 12.20 -12.69
N LEU A 121 2.58 11.16 -11.94
CA LEU A 121 1.87 9.88 -11.86
C LEU A 121 0.92 9.78 -10.67
N THR A 122 0.74 10.86 -9.88
CA THR A 122 -0.04 10.85 -8.63
C THR A 122 -1.43 10.21 -8.80
N ILE A 123 -2.14 10.53 -9.89
CA ILE A 123 -3.47 9.97 -10.14
C ILE A 123 -3.42 8.45 -10.31
N TYR A 124 -2.48 7.96 -11.11
CA TYR A 124 -2.29 6.53 -11.31
C TYR A 124 -1.83 5.83 -10.04
N HIS A 125 -0.94 6.44 -9.24
CA HIS A 125 -0.54 5.91 -7.95
C HIS A 125 -1.75 5.69 -7.02
N VAL A 126 -2.61 6.71 -6.90
CA VAL A 126 -3.79 6.64 -6.03
C VAL A 126 -4.82 5.66 -6.58
N ALA A 127 -5.06 5.66 -7.91
CA ALA A 127 -6.03 4.78 -8.54
C ALA A 127 -5.62 3.30 -8.46
N ILE A 128 -4.37 2.98 -8.76
CA ILE A 128 -3.86 1.60 -8.71
C ILE A 128 -3.79 1.10 -7.25
N HIS A 129 -3.41 1.97 -6.32
CA HIS A 129 -3.49 1.65 -4.89
C HIS A 129 -4.94 1.36 -4.45
N ALA A 130 -5.91 2.14 -4.92
CA ALA A 130 -7.31 1.89 -4.64
C ALA A 130 -7.77 0.54 -5.20
N CYS A 131 -7.35 0.17 -6.42
CA CYS A 131 -7.63 -1.15 -6.98
C CYS A 131 -7.03 -2.28 -6.13
N ALA A 132 -5.80 -2.10 -5.62
CA ALA A 132 -5.17 -3.06 -4.74
C ALA A 132 -5.94 -3.23 -3.42
N ASP A 133 -6.46 -2.13 -2.84
CA ASP A 133 -7.25 -2.19 -1.61
C ASP A 133 -8.64 -2.82 -1.83
N LEU A 134 -9.27 -2.56 -2.97
CA LEU A 134 -10.59 -3.08 -3.33
C LEU A 134 -10.54 -4.50 -3.90
N GLY A 135 -9.38 -4.99 -4.33
CA GLY A 135 -9.26 -6.27 -5.05
C GLY A 135 -9.94 -6.21 -6.42
N SER A 136 -9.86 -5.08 -7.14
CA SER A 136 -10.50 -4.91 -8.45
C SER A 136 -9.48 -5.10 -9.57
N LYS A 137 -9.36 -6.35 -10.04
CA LYS A 137 -8.42 -6.74 -11.09
C LYS A 137 -8.76 -6.09 -12.44
N GLU A 138 -10.02 -6.10 -12.84
CA GLU A 138 -10.47 -5.56 -14.12
C GLU A 138 -10.18 -4.06 -14.23
N THR A 139 -10.42 -3.33 -13.14
CA THR A 139 -10.11 -1.90 -13.06
C THR A 139 -8.61 -1.64 -13.12
N LEU A 140 -7.83 -2.47 -12.42
CA LEU A 140 -6.36 -2.40 -12.49
C LEU A 140 -5.88 -2.58 -13.93
N GLU A 141 -6.33 -3.61 -14.64
CA GLU A 141 -5.92 -3.90 -16.01
C GLU A 141 -6.29 -2.76 -16.96
N ALA A 142 -7.48 -2.19 -16.83
CA ALA A 142 -7.90 -1.01 -17.57
C ALA A 142 -6.99 0.21 -17.30
N LEU A 143 -6.60 0.42 -16.05
CA LEU A 143 -5.67 1.51 -15.68
C LEU A 143 -4.26 1.29 -16.23
N LEU A 144 -3.76 0.05 -16.20
CA LEU A 144 -2.45 -0.29 -16.77
C LEU A 144 -2.43 -0.13 -18.30
N ASP A 145 -3.53 -0.49 -18.99
CA ASP A 145 -3.70 -0.25 -20.42
C ASP A 145 -3.70 1.26 -20.74
N MET A 146 -4.45 2.06 -19.98
CA MET A 146 -4.45 3.51 -20.11
C MET A 146 -3.06 4.11 -19.88
N PHE A 147 -2.34 3.62 -18.86
CA PHE A 147 -0.99 4.04 -18.50
C PHE A 147 0.01 3.76 -19.63
N THR A 148 -0.07 2.56 -20.22
CA THR A 148 0.78 2.14 -21.34
C THR A 148 0.50 2.96 -22.60
N LYS A 149 -0.77 3.25 -22.90
CA LYS A 149 -1.17 4.10 -24.04
C LYS A 149 -0.65 5.53 -23.93
N GLU A 150 -0.40 6.01 -22.73
CA GLU A 150 0.21 7.33 -22.47
C GLU A 150 1.75 7.29 -22.50
N ASN A 151 2.36 6.16 -22.82
CA ASN A 151 3.80 5.94 -22.88
C ASN A 151 4.52 6.25 -21.55
N PHE A 152 3.86 6.04 -20.41
CA PHE A 152 4.51 6.13 -19.12
C PHE A 152 5.29 4.85 -18.78
N ASN A 153 6.38 5.01 -18.07
CA ASN A 153 7.16 3.89 -17.56
C ASN A 153 6.71 3.53 -16.15
N TYR A 154 6.50 2.23 -15.90
CA TYR A 154 6.22 1.75 -14.55
C TYR A 154 7.34 2.11 -13.59
N ASP A 155 6.97 2.66 -12.45
CA ASP A 155 7.84 2.79 -11.29
C ASP A 155 7.60 1.64 -10.30
N ALA A 156 8.47 1.52 -9.32
CA ALA A 156 8.39 0.45 -8.34
C ALA A 156 7.09 0.49 -7.51
N PHE A 157 6.51 1.68 -7.28
CA PHE A 157 5.27 1.81 -6.52
C PHE A 157 4.08 1.24 -7.31
N ILE A 158 3.94 1.60 -8.59
CA ILE A 158 2.88 1.09 -9.47
C ILE A 158 2.95 -0.44 -9.55
N VAL A 159 4.15 -0.98 -9.78
CA VAL A 159 4.35 -2.44 -9.86
C VAL A 159 4.00 -3.11 -8.53
N MET A 160 4.43 -2.54 -7.42
CA MET A 160 4.13 -3.08 -6.09
C MET A 160 2.62 -3.13 -5.81
N GLN A 161 1.87 -2.07 -6.16
CA GLN A 161 0.43 -2.07 -5.96
C GLN A 161 -0.29 -2.99 -6.95
N ALA A 162 0.18 -3.10 -8.19
CA ALA A 162 -0.38 -4.02 -9.16
C ALA A 162 -0.15 -5.49 -8.75
N VAL A 163 1.06 -5.84 -8.33
CA VAL A 163 1.38 -7.16 -7.76
C VAL A 163 0.49 -7.47 -6.56
N ARG A 164 0.33 -6.52 -5.65
CA ARG A 164 -0.55 -6.65 -4.48
C ARG A 164 -2.02 -6.89 -4.89
N CYS A 165 -2.50 -6.19 -5.90
CA CYS A 165 -3.87 -6.37 -6.40
C CYS A 165 -4.07 -7.77 -7.00
N TYR A 166 -3.17 -8.22 -7.88
CA TYR A 166 -3.24 -9.55 -8.48
C TYR A 166 -3.22 -10.66 -7.40
N LEU A 167 -2.33 -10.57 -6.42
CA LEU A 167 -2.22 -11.55 -5.33
C LEU A 167 -3.48 -11.59 -4.46
N ARG A 168 -4.10 -10.43 -4.17
CA ARG A 168 -5.38 -10.37 -3.44
C ARG A 168 -6.54 -10.98 -4.23
N CYS A 169 -6.48 -10.94 -5.56
CA CYS A 169 -7.45 -11.60 -6.44
C CYS A 169 -7.12 -13.08 -6.70
N GLY A 170 -6.06 -13.62 -6.11
CA GLY A 170 -5.62 -14.99 -6.32
C GLY A 170 -4.90 -15.24 -7.65
N ASP A 171 -4.59 -14.19 -8.40
CA ASP A 171 -3.89 -14.29 -9.69
C ASP A 171 -2.37 -14.20 -9.49
N ILE A 172 -1.81 -15.30 -9.01
CA ILE A 172 -0.38 -15.40 -8.70
C ILE A 172 0.47 -15.26 -9.96
N ASP A 173 0.04 -15.83 -11.07
CA ASP A 173 0.84 -15.86 -12.30
C ASP A 173 0.97 -14.46 -12.93
N SER A 174 -0.09 -13.64 -12.95
CA SER A 174 -0.01 -12.24 -13.37
C SER A 174 0.88 -11.40 -12.45
N ALA A 175 0.83 -11.67 -11.14
CA ALA A 175 1.70 -11.00 -10.16
C ALA A 175 3.18 -11.32 -10.40
N VAL A 176 3.51 -12.60 -10.59
CA VAL A 176 4.88 -13.07 -10.89
C VAL A 176 5.37 -12.48 -12.20
N LYS A 177 4.57 -12.52 -13.26
CA LYS A 177 4.89 -11.95 -14.56
C LYS A 177 5.25 -10.47 -14.46
N MET A 178 4.40 -9.66 -13.81
CA MET A 178 4.65 -8.23 -13.64
C MET A 178 5.91 -7.94 -12.81
N PHE A 179 6.15 -8.73 -11.78
CA PHE A 179 7.37 -8.66 -10.97
C PHE A 179 8.62 -8.98 -11.80
N GLU A 180 8.61 -10.06 -12.60
CA GLU A 180 9.75 -10.49 -13.40
C GLU A 180 10.06 -9.50 -14.53
N GLU A 181 9.06 -8.99 -15.22
CA GLU A 181 9.21 -7.96 -16.26
C GLU A 181 9.88 -6.69 -15.70
N PHE A 182 9.47 -6.25 -14.52
CA PHE A 182 10.09 -5.09 -13.88
C PHE A 182 11.50 -5.40 -13.38
N SER A 183 11.71 -6.54 -12.72
CA SER A 183 12.99 -6.91 -12.12
C SER A 183 14.10 -7.24 -13.12
N SER A 184 13.73 -7.59 -14.36
CA SER A 184 14.69 -7.80 -15.46
C SER A 184 15.15 -6.48 -16.09
N SER A 185 14.38 -5.42 -15.99
CA SER A 185 14.64 -4.14 -16.65
C SER A 185 15.15 -3.04 -15.72
N LYS A 186 14.91 -3.14 -14.41
CA LYS A 186 15.20 -2.10 -13.43
C LYS A 186 15.71 -2.65 -12.09
N PRO A 187 16.50 -1.86 -11.35
CA PRO A 187 16.83 -2.19 -9.96
C PRO A 187 15.55 -2.35 -9.15
N THR A 188 15.40 -3.51 -8.53
CA THR A 188 14.18 -3.89 -7.80
C THR A 188 14.40 -3.69 -6.31
N PRO A 189 13.59 -2.85 -5.64
CA PRO A 189 13.71 -2.62 -4.21
C PRO A 189 13.28 -3.85 -3.39
N ALA A 190 13.84 -4.01 -2.20
CA ALA A 190 13.53 -5.12 -1.30
C ALA A 190 12.03 -5.21 -0.97
N GLU A 191 11.36 -4.07 -0.91
CA GLU A 191 9.93 -3.95 -0.64
C GLU A 191 9.06 -4.68 -1.66
N LEU A 192 9.45 -4.67 -2.93
CA LEU A 192 8.70 -5.37 -3.96
C LEU A 192 8.82 -6.89 -3.80
N TYR A 193 9.99 -7.39 -3.39
CA TYR A 193 10.17 -8.81 -3.03
C TYR A 193 9.33 -9.18 -1.83
N VAL A 194 9.32 -8.34 -0.78
CA VAL A 194 8.47 -8.56 0.41
C VAL A 194 7.00 -8.60 0.03
N THR A 195 6.55 -7.67 -0.81
CA THR A 195 5.15 -7.63 -1.28
C THR A 195 4.79 -8.89 -2.05
N LEU A 196 5.68 -9.40 -2.91
CA LEU A 196 5.44 -10.64 -3.65
C LEU A 196 5.41 -11.85 -2.71
N ALA A 197 6.37 -11.98 -1.80
CA ALA A 197 6.44 -13.11 -0.88
C ALA A 197 5.25 -13.13 0.09
N GLU A 198 4.92 -11.99 0.72
CA GLU A 198 3.80 -11.84 1.65
C GLU A 198 2.46 -12.11 0.95
N GLY A 199 2.24 -11.48 -0.20
CA GLY A 199 1.00 -11.63 -0.93
C GLY A 199 0.81 -13.01 -1.53
N ALA A 200 1.87 -13.70 -1.94
CA ALA A 200 1.81 -15.07 -2.46
C ALA A 200 1.39 -16.09 -1.38
N MET A 201 1.64 -15.78 -0.10
CA MET A 201 1.20 -16.62 1.03
C MET A 201 -0.31 -16.47 1.33
N ILE A 202 -1.01 -15.53 0.71
CA ILE A 202 -2.47 -15.37 0.92
C ILE A 202 -3.19 -16.65 0.50
N GLY A 203 -3.98 -17.21 1.41
CA GLY A 203 -4.73 -18.46 1.18
C GLY A 203 -3.90 -19.74 1.21
N TYR A 204 -2.59 -19.65 1.42
CA TYR A 204 -1.67 -20.79 1.58
C TYR A 204 -1.77 -21.85 0.48
N THR A 205 -2.01 -21.41 -0.74
CA THR A 205 -2.07 -22.34 -1.90
C THR A 205 -0.68 -22.92 -2.19
N PRO A 206 -0.56 -24.17 -2.67
CA PRO A 206 0.73 -24.77 -2.98
C PRO A 206 1.57 -23.89 -3.92
N ARG A 207 0.96 -23.35 -4.97
CA ARG A 207 1.62 -22.44 -5.91
C ARG A 207 2.09 -21.14 -5.24
N GLY A 208 1.24 -20.56 -4.37
CA GLY A 208 1.60 -19.35 -3.63
C GLY A 208 2.77 -19.57 -2.67
N MET A 209 2.76 -20.68 -1.94
CA MET A 209 3.84 -21.02 -1.02
C MET A 209 5.17 -21.29 -1.75
N GLU A 210 5.12 -21.94 -2.93
CA GLU A 210 6.29 -22.14 -3.79
C GLU A 210 6.89 -20.80 -4.26
N VAL A 211 6.04 -19.87 -4.74
CA VAL A 211 6.45 -18.52 -5.16
C VAL A 211 7.04 -17.73 -3.98
N ALA A 212 6.41 -17.81 -2.81
CA ALA A 212 6.91 -17.15 -1.60
C ALA A 212 8.31 -17.68 -1.22
N GLN A 213 8.49 -18.99 -1.19
CA GLN A 213 9.77 -19.63 -0.86
C GLN A 213 10.86 -19.21 -1.84
N ALA A 214 10.62 -19.34 -3.15
CA ALA A 214 11.58 -18.94 -4.19
C ALA A 214 11.94 -17.44 -4.11
N THR A 215 10.96 -16.58 -3.75
CA THR A 215 11.19 -15.16 -3.58
C THR A 215 12.08 -14.85 -2.37
N LEU A 216 11.84 -15.53 -1.24
CA LEU A 216 12.66 -15.41 -0.02
C LEU A 216 14.10 -15.89 -0.23
N GLU A 217 14.29 -16.96 -0.99
CA GLU A 217 15.62 -17.45 -1.39
C GLU A 217 16.38 -16.41 -2.21
N LYS A 218 15.75 -15.84 -3.24
CA LYS A 218 16.32 -14.74 -4.03
C LYS A 218 16.67 -13.50 -3.17
N MET A 219 15.84 -13.18 -2.18
CA MET A 219 16.13 -12.07 -1.23
C MET A 219 17.38 -12.37 -0.39
N THR A 220 17.56 -13.63 0.02
CA THR A 220 18.70 -14.04 0.81
C THR A 220 19.98 -14.03 -0.01
N GLU A 221 19.96 -14.55 -1.22
CA GLU A 221 21.08 -14.54 -2.17
C GLU A 221 21.55 -13.12 -2.50
N ARG A 222 20.60 -12.20 -2.71
CA ARG A 222 20.90 -10.79 -3.00
C ARG A 222 21.28 -9.98 -1.77
N LYS A 223 21.25 -10.57 -0.57
CA LYS A 223 21.59 -9.92 0.71
C LYS A 223 20.84 -8.60 0.93
N PHE A 224 19.56 -8.54 0.54
CA PHE A 224 18.77 -7.34 0.76
C PHE A 224 18.72 -6.95 2.24
N PHE A 225 18.75 -5.66 2.51
CA PHE A 225 18.48 -5.14 3.85
C PHE A 225 17.01 -5.34 4.18
N LEU A 226 16.73 -6.06 5.26
CA LEU A 226 15.41 -6.20 5.84
C LEU A 226 15.31 -5.35 7.10
N ASN A 227 14.31 -4.50 7.18
CA ASN A 227 14.01 -3.79 8.41
C ASN A 227 13.06 -4.62 9.31
N PRO A 228 12.94 -4.30 10.62
CA PRO A 228 12.07 -5.05 11.53
C PRO A 228 10.60 -5.11 11.09
N LYS A 229 10.08 -4.09 10.40
CA LYS A 229 8.71 -4.10 9.89
C LYS A 229 8.54 -5.17 8.81
N MET A 230 9.43 -5.21 7.82
CA MET A 230 9.40 -6.24 6.77
C MET A 230 9.47 -7.66 7.35
N GLY A 231 10.36 -7.86 8.32
CA GLY A 231 10.47 -9.15 9.00
C GLY A 231 9.20 -9.52 9.77
N THR A 232 8.56 -8.53 10.40
CA THR A 232 7.28 -8.71 11.08
C THR A 232 6.17 -9.12 10.11
N ASP A 233 6.04 -8.39 8.99
CA ASP A 233 5.00 -8.62 8.00
C ASP A 233 5.14 -10.02 7.37
N LEU A 234 6.36 -10.41 6.99
CA LEU A 234 6.66 -11.74 6.44
C LEU A 234 6.37 -12.86 7.44
N LEU A 235 6.84 -12.74 8.68
CA LEU A 235 6.63 -13.77 9.70
C LEU A 235 5.15 -13.91 10.05
N LEU A 236 4.44 -12.79 10.18
CA LEU A 236 3.01 -12.79 10.48
C LEU A 236 2.21 -13.46 9.36
N ALA A 237 2.52 -13.15 8.09
CA ALA A 237 1.88 -13.78 6.94
C ALA A 237 2.11 -15.30 6.94
N ALA A 238 3.34 -15.76 7.11
CA ALA A 238 3.66 -17.19 7.13
C ALA A 238 3.06 -17.93 8.34
N SER A 239 2.93 -17.25 9.46
CA SER A 239 2.42 -17.85 10.72
C SER A 239 0.92 -18.19 10.68
N GLY A 240 0.18 -17.68 9.70
CA GLY A 240 -1.24 -18.00 9.50
C GLY A 240 -1.49 -19.36 8.85
N GLU A 241 -0.45 -20.04 8.31
CA GLU A 241 -0.57 -21.36 7.73
C GLU A 241 -1.05 -22.36 8.78
N LYS A 242 -2.19 -23.02 8.54
CA LYS A 242 -2.77 -23.99 9.48
C LYS A 242 -2.43 -25.44 9.12
N THR A 243 -2.10 -25.71 7.87
CA THR A 243 -1.80 -27.04 7.35
C THR A 243 -0.37 -27.07 6.82
N GLY A 244 0.33 -28.17 6.99
CA GLY A 244 1.71 -28.35 6.52
C GLY A 244 2.76 -28.22 7.61
N GLY A 245 4.01 -28.35 7.19
CA GLY A 245 5.17 -28.47 8.09
C GLY A 245 5.70 -27.13 8.65
N TYR A 246 5.03 -26.02 8.41
CA TYR A 246 5.46 -24.68 8.85
C TYR A 246 6.83 -24.25 8.30
N THR A 247 7.20 -24.84 7.16
CA THR A 247 8.54 -24.69 6.56
C THR A 247 8.88 -23.24 6.25
N THR A 248 7.95 -22.51 5.64
CA THR A 248 8.16 -21.10 5.26
C THR A 248 8.29 -20.21 6.49
N ALA A 249 7.46 -20.40 7.52
CA ALA A 249 7.55 -19.63 8.76
C ALA A 249 8.88 -19.93 9.49
N ASN A 250 9.30 -21.19 9.52
CA ASN A 250 10.58 -21.59 10.08
C ASN A 250 11.76 -20.96 9.31
N TYR A 251 11.70 -20.96 7.98
CA TYR A 251 12.73 -20.34 7.14
C TYR A 251 12.83 -18.82 7.40
N ILE A 252 11.70 -18.14 7.47
CA ILE A 252 11.67 -16.70 7.78
C ILE A 252 12.24 -16.43 9.16
N TRP A 253 11.83 -17.21 10.17
CA TRP A 253 12.38 -17.09 11.53
C TRP A 253 13.90 -17.21 11.54
N ASP A 254 14.45 -18.27 10.95
CA ASP A 254 15.89 -18.51 10.89
C ASP A 254 16.63 -17.39 10.14
N MET A 255 16.08 -16.91 9.04
CA MET A 255 16.60 -15.77 8.29
C MET A 255 16.65 -14.49 9.16
N LEU A 256 15.61 -14.21 9.94
CA LEU A 256 15.56 -13.04 10.83
C LEU A 256 16.56 -13.17 11.99
N GLN A 257 16.67 -14.34 12.59
CA GLN A 257 17.66 -14.61 13.65
C GLN A 257 19.10 -14.43 13.15
N THR A 258 19.43 -14.98 11.98
CA THR A 258 20.75 -14.83 11.36
C THR A 258 21.14 -13.36 11.13
N ARG A 259 20.15 -12.51 10.91
CA ARG A 259 20.33 -11.05 10.67
C ARG A 259 20.14 -10.19 11.93
N ASN A 260 19.95 -10.80 13.10
CA ASN A 260 19.64 -10.11 14.36
C ASN A 260 18.43 -9.17 14.28
N ILE A 261 17.41 -9.55 13.49
CA ILE A 261 16.17 -8.80 13.35
C ILE A 261 15.14 -9.40 14.31
N ILE A 262 14.63 -8.57 15.21
CA ILE A 262 13.57 -8.98 16.14
C ILE A 262 12.23 -8.48 15.59
N PRO A 263 11.32 -9.40 15.20
CA PRO A 263 9.98 -9.03 14.74
C PRO A 263 9.14 -8.45 15.89
N ALA A 264 8.07 -7.75 15.55
CA ALA A 264 7.14 -7.23 16.53
C ALA A 264 6.39 -8.34 17.27
N PHE A 265 5.94 -8.05 18.48
CA PHE A 265 5.25 -8.99 19.37
C PHE A 265 4.13 -9.80 18.70
N PRO A 266 3.20 -9.21 17.90
CA PRO A 266 2.11 -9.99 17.28
C PRO A 266 2.61 -11.11 16.36
N ALA A 267 3.70 -10.86 15.62
CA ALA A 267 4.26 -11.86 14.70
C ALA A 267 4.95 -13.01 15.46
N VAL A 268 5.70 -12.67 16.51
CA VAL A 268 6.35 -13.69 17.36
C VAL A 268 5.31 -14.52 18.11
N GLU A 269 4.24 -13.88 18.61
CA GLU A 269 3.13 -14.57 19.28
C GLU A 269 2.39 -15.52 18.32
N ALA A 270 2.09 -15.06 17.10
CA ALA A 270 1.45 -15.90 16.08
C ALA A 270 2.32 -17.12 15.71
N TYR A 271 3.63 -16.89 15.53
CA TYR A 271 4.58 -17.95 15.22
C TYR A 271 4.68 -18.96 16.37
N TYR A 272 4.78 -18.48 17.61
CA TYR A 272 4.81 -19.33 18.79
C TYR A 272 3.55 -20.20 18.94
N LYS A 273 2.37 -19.62 18.72
CA LYS A 273 1.10 -20.36 18.70
C LYS A 273 1.11 -21.44 17.63
N GLY A 274 1.54 -21.12 16.41
CA GLY A 274 1.60 -22.06 15.32
C GLY A 274 2.54 -23.23 15.57
N LEU A 275 3.67 -23.00 16.24
CA LEU A 275 4.57 -24.08 16.69
C LEU A 275 3.89 -24.98 17.73
N LYS A 276 3.16 -24.41 18.71
CA LYS A 276 2.43 -25.19 19.70
C LYS A 276 1.28 -25.99 19.13
N GLU A 277 0.54 -25.44 18.18
CA GLU A 277 -0.56 -26.14 17.50
C GLU A 277 -0.07 -27.36 16.70
N ARG A 278 1.22 -27.41 16.38
CA ARG A 278 1.89 -28.54 15.71
C ARG A 278 2.54 -29.53 16.68
N GLU A 279 2.22 -29.41 17.97
CA GLU A 279 2.68 -30.32 19.04
C GLU A 279 4.21 -30.49 19.08
N ILE A 280 4.94 -29.42 18.74
CA ILE A 280 6.41 -29.41 18.82
C ILE A 280 6.82 -29.62 20.28
N PRO A 281 7.77 -30.54 20.57
CA PRO A 281 8.22 -30.80 21.94
C PRO A 281 8.65 -29.53 22.67
N SER A 282 8.33 -29.44 23.96
CA SER A 282 8.62 -28.24 24.77
C SER A 282 10.12 -27.98 24.96
N ASP A 283 10.95 -28.95 24.74
CA ASP A 283 12.42 -28.90 24.78
C ASP A 283 13.05 -28.65 23.42
N ASP A 284 12.24 -28.48 22.34
CA ASP A 284 12.74 -28.13 21.02
C ASP A 284 13.48 -26.79 21.08
N PRO A 285 14.72 -26.72 20.58
CA PRO A 285 15.53 -25.50 20.66
C PRO A 285 14.88 -24.27 20.02
N ARG A 286 14.10 -24.47 18.95
CA ARG A 286 13.37 -23.41 18.26
C ARG A 286 12.25 -22.88 19.14
N LEU A 287 11.42 -23.75 19.71
CA LEU A 287 10.32 -23.37 20.57
C LEU A 287 10.83 -22.62 21.83
N VAL A 288 11.91 -23.10 22.43
CA VAL A 288 12.57 -22.47 23.59
C VAL A 288 13.09 -21.07 23.21
N ASN A 289 13.73 -20.93 22.03
CA ASN A 289 14.24 -19.64 21.59
C ASN A 289 13.10 -18.63 21.32
N VAL A 290 12.03 -19.07 20.64
CA VAL A 290 10.86 -18.24 20.36
C VAL A 290 10.17 -17.80 21.64
N ALA A 291 9.99 -18.72 22.62
CA ALA A 291 9.42 -18.39 23.93
C ALA A 291 10.25 -17.31 24.63
N ARG A 292 11.58 -17.45 24.66
CA ARG A 292 12.47 -16.44 25.28
C ARG A 292 12.35 -15.06 24.61
N VAL A 293 12.26 -15.02 23.26
CA VAL A 293 12.07 -13.76 22.54
C VAL A 293 10.72 -13.14 22.87
N LEU A 294 9.66 -13.97 22.95
CA LEU A 294 8.31 -13.52 23.30
C LEU A 294 8.26 -12.93 24.72
N ASP A 295 8.84 -13.61 25.71
CA ASP A 295 8.93 -13.14 27.10
C ASP A 295 9.68 -11.79 27.19
N ASN A 296 10.80 -11.65 26.48
CA ASN A 296 11.56 -10.41 26.41
C ASN A 296 10.76 -9.25 25.81
N LEU A 297 9.96 -9.53 24.78
CA LEU A 297 9.07 -8.52 24.17
C LEU A 297 7.92 -8.14 25.13
N GLN A 298 7.35 -9.09 25.85
CA GLN A 298 6.32 -8.83 26.87
C GLN A 298 6.84 -7.92 27.99
N ILE A 299 8.02 -8.19 28.49
CA ILE A 299 8.67 -7.37 29.55
C ILE A 299 8.89 -5.94 29.04
N ARG A 300 9.34 -5.76 27.79
CA ARG A 300 9.57 -4.43 27.20
C ARG A 300 8.29 -3.63 26.95
N LEU A 301 7.19 -4.29 26.61
CA LEU A 301 5.91 -3.65 26.34
C LEU A 301 5.17 -3.26 27.64
N GLY A 302 5.57 -3.79 28.78
CA GLY A 302 4.89 -3.61 30.06
C GLY A 302 3.53 -4.34 30.14
N PRO A 303 2.88 -4.35 31.32
CA PRO A 303 1.57 -4.97 31.47
C PRO A 303 0.57 -4.27 30.54
N ARG A 304 -0.14 -5.04 29.69
CA ARG A 304 -1.23 -4.52 28.86
C ARG A 304 -2.22 -3.79 29.77
N ARG A 305 -2.33 -2.46 29.64
CA ARG A 305 -3.51 -1.75 30.15
C ARG A 305 -4.69 -2.25 29.35
N ASN A 306 -5.50 -3.11 29.96
CA ASN A 306 -6.82 -3.46 29.44
C ASN A 306 -7.63 -2.16 29.42
N PHE A 307 -7.73 -1.54 28.24
CA PHE A 307 -8.79 -0.57 27.99
C PHE A 307 -10.07 -1.40 27.87
N GLN A 308 -10.84 -1.42 28.96
CA GLN A 308 -12.25 -1.81 28.96
C GLN A 308 -13.07 -0.76 28.21
#